data_62e0bcb57899043b0d2a5cccfd9957de
#
_entry.id   62e0bcb57899043b0d2a5cccfd9957de
#
_cell.length_a   1.000
_cell.length_b   1.000
_cell.length_c   1.000
_cell.angle_alpha   90.00
_cell.angle_beta   90.00
_cell.angle_gamma   90.00
#
_symmetry.space_group_name_H-M   'P 1'
#
loop_
_entity.id
_entity.type
_entity.pdbx_description
1 polymer ?
#
loop_
_entity_poly.entity_id
_entity_poly.type
_entity_poly.pdbx_seq_one_letter_code
_entity_poly.pdbx_strand_id
1 'polypeptide(L)'
;KDPNGQIYVIQRLDRQTNEIEPYVTGPGGSIRPTPSPDGKSLAFIRRDRYKSTLYLLDIASGRETPLTDTLDRDMQETWAVHGIYPGISWTPDSRSIVYWGGGKINRVDAASGEVREIPFHVTGTRFVEDAVRFSKQIAPDRFDVKMIRFAHASPDGRRVVYEALGHLWIK
;
A
#
# COMPACT_ATOMS: atom_id res chain seq x y z
N LYS A 1 8.60 8.55 6.68
CA LYS A 1 7.66 7.88 7.58
C LYS A 1 8.45 7.35 8.75
N ASP A 2 8.06 7.70 9.93
CA ASP A 2 8.61 7.12 11.15
C ASP A 2 7.88 5.80 11.43
N PRO A 3 8.49 4.64 11.25
CA PRO A 3 7.85 3.36 11.51
C PRO A 3 7.51 3.17 12.99
N ASN A 4 8.08 3.98 13.86
CA ASN A 4 7.91 3.88 15.31
C ASN A 4 6.96 4.92 15.90
N GLY A 5 6.62 5.96 15.17
CA GLY A 5 5.94 7.14 15.73
C GLY A 5 4.53 7.40 15.24
N GLN A 6 4.14 6.90 14.07
CA GLN A 6 2.83 7.25 13.52
C GLN A 6 2.09 6.03 13.00
N ILE A 7 1.32 5.45 13.89
CA ILE A 7 0.33 4.44 13.54
C ILE A 7 -0.96 5.17 13.20
N TYR A 8 -1.57 4.83 12.05
CA TYR A 8 -2.89 5.34 11.71
C TYR A 8 -3.92 4.83 12.72
N VAL A 9 -4.72 5.73 13.25
CA VAL A 9 -5.82 5.41 14.18
C VAL A 9 -7.12 5.95 13.62
N ILE A 10 -8.22 5.25 13.89
CA ILE A 10 -9.56 5.74 13.62
C ILE A 10 -9.99 6.55 14.81
N GLN A 11 -10.44 7.77 14.57
CA GLN A 11 -10.94 8.67 15.58
C GLN A 11 -12.46 8.80 15.47
N ARG A 12 -13.11 9.06 16.59
CA ARG A 12 -14.52 9.37 16.69
C ARG A 12 -14.69 10.84 17.08
N LEU A 13 -15.52 11.56 16.34
CA LEU A 13 -15.93 12.92 16.67
C LEU A 13 -17.34 12.89 17.25
N ASP A 14 -17.50 13.38 18.47
CA ASP A 14 -18.81 13.70 19.02
C ASP A 14 -19.27 15.04 18.45
N ARG A 15 -20.38 15.04 17.73
CA ARG A 15 -20.90 16.23 17.06
C ARG A 15 -21.64 17.20 18.01
N GLN A 16 -21.93 16.79 19.22
CA GLN A 16 -22.57 17.65 20.22
C GLN A 16 -21.53 18.41 21.04
N THR A 17 -20.47 17.69 21.46
CA THR A 17 -19.42 18.27 22.28
C THR A 17 -18.23 18.77 21.48
N ASN A 18 -18.09 18.36 20.20
CA ASN A 18 -16.92 18.53 19.34
C ASN A 18 -15.65 17.86 19.88
N GLU A 19 -15.79 16.91 20.77
CA GLU A 19 -14.66 16.13 21.26
C GLU A 19 -14.24 15.08 20.25
N ILE A 20 -12.93 14.92 20.10
CA ILE A 20 -12.32 13.91 19.23
C ILE A 20 -11.53 12.94 20.10
N GLU A 21 -11.84 11.67 19.98
CA GLU A 21 -11.14 10.62 20.72
C GLU A 21 -10.65 9.49 19.81
N PRO A 22 -9.53 8.83 20.13
CA PRO A 22 -9.14 7.60 19.48
C PRO A 22 -10.22 6.53 19.69
N TYR A 23 -10.67 5.90 18.60
CA TYR A 23 -11.75 4.91 18.65
C TYR A 23 -11.26 3.50 18.31
N VAL A 24 -10.51 3.33 17.23
CA VAL A 24 -9.86 2.07 16.91
C VAL A 24 -8.35 2.31 16.83
N THR A 25 -7.65 1.67 17.74
CA THR A 25 -6.20 1.80 17.90
C THR A 25 -5.54 0.42 17.82
N GLY A 26 -4.25 0.36 17.97
CA GLY A 26 -3.50 -0.90 18.03
C GLY A 26 -2.39 -1.00 16.98
N PRO A 27 -1.58 -2.04 17.06
CA PRO A 27 -0.46 -2.23 16.16
C PRO A 27 -0.95 -2.44 14.71
N GLY A 28 -0.13 -2.01 13.75
CA GLY A 28 -0.43 -2.16 12.32
C GLY A 28 -1.27 -1.04 11.71
N GLY A 29 -1.74 -0.10 12.51
CA GLY A 29 -2.58 1.00 12.06
C GLY A 29 -4.01 0.55 11.70
N SER A 30 -4.95 1.50 11.77
CA SER A 30 -6.35 1.24 11.43
C SER A 30 -6.84 2.34 10.51
N ILE A 31 -7.37 1.97 9.35
CA ILE A 31 -7.77 2.90 8.29
C ILE A 31 -9.09 2.47 7.64
N ARG A 32 -9.66 3.34 6.81
CA ARG A 32 -10.89 3.08 6.05
C ARG A 32 -12.08 2.69 6.92
N PRO A 33 -12.42 3.46 7.97
CA PRO A 33 -13.59 3.18 8.77
C PRO A 33 -14.86 3.24 7.92
N THR A 34 -15.62 2.16 7.93
CA THR A 34 -16.85 2.04 7.15
C THR A 34 -17.94 1.43 8.04
N PRO A 35 -18.81 2.26 8.63
CA PRO A 35 -19.88 1.77 9.49
C PRO A 35 -20.92 0.98 8.71
N SER A 36 -21.47 -0.04 9.33
CA SER A 36 -22.59 -0.79 8.77
C SER A 36 -23.86 0.06 8.72
N PRO A 37 -24.77 -0.16 7.75
CA PRO A 37 -26.02 0.58 7.65
C PRO A 37 -26.90 0.52 8.91
N ASP A 38 -26.86 -0.59 9.66
CA ASP A 38 -27.59 -0.75 10.92
C ASP A 38 -26.89 -0.13 12.14
N GLY A 39 -25.69 0.44 11.95
CA GLY A 39 -24.93 1.09 13.00
C GLY A 39 -24.34 0.18 14.08
N LYS A 40 -24.36 -1.14 13.89
CA LYS A 40 -23.88 -2.09 14.90
C LYS A 40 -22.42 -2.49 14.74
N SER A 41 -21.88 -2.35 13.54
CA SER A 41 -20.52 -2.76 13.21
C SER A 41 -19.75 -1.68 12.49
N LEU A 42 -18.44 -1.67 12.68
CA LEU A 42 -17.51 -0.85 11.93
C LEU A 42 -16.52 -1.77 11.20
N ALA A 43 -16.52 -1.72 9.88
CA ALA A 43 -15.49 -2.36 9.08
C ALA A 43 -14.29 -1.43 8.95
N PHE A 44 -13.08 -1.97 9.02
CA PHE A 44 -11.86 -1.21 8.83
C PHE A 44 -10.72 -2.11 8.34
N ILE A 45 -9.67 -1.51 7.83
CA ILE A 45 -8.49 -2.23 7.36
C ILE A 45 -7.35 -2.00 8.33
N ARG A 46 -6.69 -3.09 8.72
CA ARG A 46 -5.50 -3.10 9.57
C ARG A 46 -4.42 -3.95 8.93
N ARG A 47 -3.17 -3.53 9.10
CA ARG A 47 -2.03 -4.38 8.77
C ARG A 47 -1.82 -5.40 9.87
N ASP A 48 -1.95 -6.66 9.53
CA ASP A 48 -1.59 -7.77 10.40
C ASP A 48 -0.31 -8.42 9.87
N ARG A 49 0.79 -8.22 10.61
CA ARG A 49 2.14 -8.63 10.19
C ARG A 49 2.53 -7.97 8.86
N TYR A 50 2.46 -8.69 7.75
CA TYR A 50 2.83 -8.24 6.41
C TYR A 50 1.64 -8.15 5.43
N LYS A 51 0.43 -8.35 5.92
CA LYS A 51 -0.80 -8.34 5.12
C LYS A 51 -1.77 -7.27 5.58
N SER A 52 -2.50 -6.71 4.64
CA SER A 52 -3.69 -5.93 4.93
C SER A 52 -4.87 -6.88 5.15
N THR A 53 -5.53 -6.72 6.27
CA THR A 53 -6.66 -7.55 6.71
C THR A 53 -7.87 -6.67 6.94
N LEU A 54 -9.03 -7.11 6.48
CA LEU A 54 -10.31 -6.50 6.79
C LEU A 54 -10.77 -6.99 8.17
N TYR A 55 -11.06 -6.05 9.04
CA TYR A 55 -11.56 -6.29 10.40
C TYR A 55 -12.97 -5.79 10.58
N LEU A 56 -13.67 -6.40 11.52
CA LEU A 56 -14.92 -5.91 12.07
C LEU A 56 -14.75 -5.55 13.54
N LEU A 57 -15.26 -4.39 13.92
CA LEU A 57 -15.51 -3.99 15.29
C LEU A 57 -17.01 -4.12 15.55
N ASP A 58 -17.38 -4.91 16.53
CA ASP A 58 -18.72 -4.87 17.13
C ASP A 58 -18.79 -3.65 18.05
N ILE A 59 -19.65 -2.69 17.74
CA ILE A 59 -19.68 -1.40 18.40
C ILE A 59 -20.15 -1.52 19.86
N ALA A 60 -21.05 -2.46 20.14
CA ALA A 60 -21.60 -2.63 21.47
C ALA A 60 -20.61 -3.27 22.45
N SER A 61 -19.88 -4.28 22.01
CA SER A 61 -18.93 -5.01 22.84
C SER A 61 -17.50 -4.50 22.76
N GLY A 62 -17.17 -3.69 21.74
CA GLY A 62 -15.80 -3.28 21.43
C GLY A 62 -14.90 -4.40 20.90
N ARG A 63 -15.47 -5.57 20.57
CA ARG A 63 -14.70 -6.71 20.08
C ARG A 63 -14.30 -6.52 18.62
N GLU A 64 -13.01 -6.63 18.37
CA GLU A 64 -12.43 -6.63 17.03
C GLU A 64 -12.21 -8.07 16.55
N THR A 65 -12.59 -8.37 15.31
CA THR A 65 -12.45 -9.70 14.71
C THR A 65 -11.90 -9.57 13.30
N PRO A 66 -10.82 -10.29 12.95
CA PRO A 66 -10.37 -10.37 11.56
C PRO A 66 -11.42 -11.09 10.72
N LEU A 67 -11.79 -10.52 9.57
CA LEU A 67 -12.80 -11.07 8.69
C LEU A 67 -12.17 -11.80 7.50
N THR A 68 -11.24 -11.15 6.80
CA THR A 68 -10.53 -11.75 5.67
C THR A 68 -9.22 -11.02 5.39
N ASP A 69 -8.21 -11.76 4.93
CA ASP A 69 -6.91 -11.27 4.49
C ASP A 69 -6.72 -11.36 2.97
N THR A 70 -7.81 -11.56 2.23
CA THR A 70 -7.79 -11.66 0.76
C THR A 70 -7.82 -10.31 0.04
N LEU A 71 -7.41 -9.26 0.72
CA LEU A 71 -7.17 -7.95 0.13
C LEU A 71 -5.92 -7.98 -0.75
N ASP A 72 -5.75 -6.95 -1.57
CA ASP A 72 -4.51 -6.78 -2.32
C ASP A 72 -3.31 -6.66 -1.40
N ARG A 73 -2.11 -6.76 -2.02
CA ARG A 73 -0.87 -6.64 -1.28
C ARG A 73 -0.85 -5.34 -0.46
N ASP A 74 -0.26 -5.42 0.70
CA ASP A 74 -0.09 -4.29 1.59
C ASP A 74 0.74 -3.17 0.94
N MET A 75 0.16 -1.98 0.87
CA MET A 75 0.73 -0.79 0.28
C MET A 75 1.00 0.31 1.32
N GLN A 76 0.96 -0.01 2.60
CA GLN A 76 1.09 0.97 3.69
C GLN A 76 2.42 1.75 3.65
N GLU A 77 3.49 1.12 3.17
CA GLU A 77 4.80 1.74 3.01
C GLU A 77 4.96 2.55 1.72
N THR A 78 3.96 2.57 0.86
CA THR A 78 4.04 3.34 -0.39
C THR A 78 3.71 4.81 -0.17
N TRP A 79 4.20 5.66 -1.06
CA TRP A 79 3.92 7.09 -1.08
C TRP A 79 2.55 7.44 -1.69
N ALA A 80 1.70 6.47 -1.92
CA ALA A 80 0.38 6.75 -2.46
C ALA A 80 -0.45 7.52 -1.42
N VAL A 81 -0.85 8.71 -1.82
CA VAL A 81 -1.55 9.68 -0.96
C VAL A 81 -3.07 9.45 -0.99
N HIS A 82 -3.55 8.78 -2.03
CA HIS A 82 -4.98 8.61 -2.28
C HIS A 82 -5.34 7.13 -2.38
N GLY A 83 -5.84 6.57 -1.29
CA GLY A 83 -6.60 5.34 -1.34
C GLY A 83 -5.87 4.14 -1.95
N ILE A 84 -4.74 3.81 -1.40
CA ILE A 84 -3.99 2.60 -1.75
C ILE A 84 -4.82 1.34 -1.49
N TYR A 85 -5.72 1.41 -0.54
CA TYR A 85 -6.59 0.32 -0.18
C TYR A 85 -7.90 0.40 -0.95
N PRO A 86 -8.45 -0.72 -1.37
CA PRO A 86 -9.71 -0.73 -2.08
C PRO A 86 -10.80 -0.03 -1.26
N GLY A 87 -11.70 0.63 -1.95
CA GLY A 87 -12.96 1.04 -1.34
C GLY A 87 -13.69 -0.21 -0.88
N ILE A 88 -14.26 -0.14 0.31
CA ILE A 88 -15.15 -1.17 0.85
C ILE A 88 -16.54 -0.57 1.03
N SER A 89 -17.58 -1.37 0.79
CA SER A 89 -18.96 -0.95 0.94
C SER A 89 -19.80 -2.06 1.53
N TRP A 90 -20.63 -1.72 2.49
CA TRP A 90 -21.61 -2.65 3.01
C TRP A 90 -22.76 -2.87 2.03
N THR A 91 -23.31 -4.07 2.05
CA THR A 91 -24.64 -4.30 1.48
C THR A 91 -25.70 -3.62 2.36
N PRO A 92 -26.83 -3.15 1.76
CA PRO A 92 -27.85 -2.41 2.54
C PRO A 92 -28.44 -3.18 3.73
N ASP A 93 -28.39 -4.51 3.70
CA ASP A 93 -28.85 -5.39 4.76
C ASP A 93 -27.83 -5.63 5.88
N SER A 94 -26.68 -4.94 5.83
CA SER A 94 -25.57 -5.08 6.80
C SER A 94 -24.98 -6.49 6.92
N ARG A 95 -25.25 -7.39 5.96
CA ARG A 95 -24.79 -8.79 6.04
C ARG A 95 -23.46 -9.06 5.36
N SER A 96 -23.06 -8.18 4.43
CA SER A 96 -21.85 -8.43 3.66
C SER A 96 -21.14 -7.14 3.33
N ILE A 97 -19.86 -7.28 3.03
CA ILE A 97 -19.01 -6.19 2.55
C ILE A 97 -18.52 -6.55 1.16
N VAL A 98 -18.66 -5.60 0.24
CA VAL A 98 -18.11 -5.68 -1.12
C VAL A 98 -16.81 -4.91 -1.18
N TYR A 99 -15.80 -5.51 -1.77
CA TYR A 99 -14.48 -4.91 -1.97
C TYR A 99 -13.84 -5.43 -3.25
N TRP A 100 -12.83 -4.75 -3.75
CA TRP A 100 -12.02 -5.31 -4.82
C TRP A 100 -10.65 -5.76 -4.28
N GLY A 101 -10.14 -6.85 -4.84
CA GLY A 101 -8.85 -7.42 -4.50
C GLY A 101 -8.44 -8.44 -5.55
N GLY A 102 -7.15 -8.47 -5.91
CA GLY A 102 -6.63 -9.37 -6.94
C GLY A 102 -7.23 -9.13 -8.33
N GLY A 103 -7.62 -7.89 -8.66
CA GLY A 103 -8.27 -7.57 -9.93
C GLY A 103 -9.72 -8.04 -10.04
N LYS A 104 -10.35 -8.42 -8.94
CA LYS A 104 -11.70 -8.98 -8.86
C LYS A 104 -12.56 -8.19 -7.89
N ILE A 105 -13.86 -8.25 -8.08
CA ILE A 105 -14.84 -7.77 -7.12
C ILE A 105 -15.25 -8.95 -6.24
N ASN A 106 -15.11 -8.78 -4.94
CA ASN A 106 -15.39 -9.81 -3.95
C ASN A 106 -16.47 -9.32 -2.99
N ARG A 107 -17.22 -10.28 -2.46
CA ARG A 107 -18.17 -10.09 -1.38
C ARG A 107 -17.78 -11.01 -0.23
N VAL A 108 -17.65 -10.46 0.97
CA VAL A 108 -17.41 -11.24 2.18
C VAL A 108 -18.63 -11.16 3.09
N ASP A 109 -19.07 -12.30 3.61
CA ASP A 109 -20.13 -12.38 4.61
C ASP A 109 -19.59 -11.94 5.98
N ALA A 110 -20.30 -11.02 6.61
CA ALA A 110 -19.82 -10.38 7.86
C ALA A 110 -19.84 -11.33 9.08
N ALA A 111 -20.68 -12.36 9.05
CA ALA A 111 -20.77 -13.29 10.15
C ALA A 111 -19.82 -14.48 10.03
N SER A 112 -19.68 -15.02 8.81
CA SER A 112 -18.88 -16.22 8.57
C SER A 112 -17.47 -15.94 8.04
N GLY A 113 -17.23 -14.76 7.46
CA GLY A 113 -15.99 -14.47 6.75
C GLY A 113 -15.86 -15.15 5.39
N GLU A 114 -16.91 -15.82 4.92
CA GLU A 114 -16.90 -16.50 3.62
C GLU A 114 -16.77 -15.48 2.49
N VAL A 115 -15.75 -15.66 1.65
CA VAL A 115 -15.50 -14.79 0.50
C VAL A 115 -16.02 -15.44 -0.77
N ARG A 116 -16.77 -14.68 -1.55
CA ARG A 116 -17.26 -15.07 -2.87
C ARG A 116 -16.94 -14.00 -3.91
N GLU A 117 -16.47 -14.43 -5.07
CA GLU A 117 -16.26 -13.54 -6.20
C GLU A 117 -17.60 -13.10 -6.79
N ILE A 118 -17.72 -11.82 -7.13
CA ILE A 118 -18.79 -11.27 -7.96
C ILE A 118 -18.28 -11.21 -9.39
N PRO A 119 -18.69 -12.13 -10.27
CA PRO A 119 -18.18 -12.14 -11.63
C PRO A 119 -18.68 -10.92 -12.41
N PHE A 120 -17.79 -10.35 -13.22
CA PHE A 120 -18.15 -9.31 -14.17
C PHE A 120 -17.42 -9.51 -15.49
N HIS A 121 -17.97 -9.01 -16.56
CA HIS A 121 -17.36 -9.01 -17.87
C HIS A 121 -17.34 -7.60 -18.42
N VAL A 122 -16.19 -7.19 -18.96
CA VAL A 122 -16.02 -5.89 -19.60
C VAL A 122 -15.35 -6.09 -20.94
N THR A 123 -15.96 -5.53 -21.99
CA THR A 123 -15.35 -5.46 -23.32
C THR A 123 -15.15 -3.97 -23.66
N GLY A 124 -13.98 -3.65 -24.13
CA GLY A 124 -13.67 -2.29 -24.56
C GLY A 124 -12.65 -2.27 -25.68
N THR A 125 -12.80 -1.35 -26.60
CA THR A 125 -11.80 -1.06 -27.63
C THR A 125 -11.11 0.23 -27.31
N ARG A 126 -9.78 0.22 -27.34
CA ARG A 126 -8.97 1.42 -27.14
C ARG A 126 -8.02 1.58 -28.31
N PHE A 127 -7.88 2.79 -28.75
CA PHE A 127 -6.79 3.17 -29.63
C PHE A 127 -5.54 3.34 -28.78
N VAL A 128 -4.49 2.62 -29.12
CA VAL A 128 -3.19 2.70 -28.44
C VAL A 128 -2.20 3.27 -29.45
N GLU A 129 -1.68 4.43 -29.16
CA GLU A 129 -0.60 5.02 -29.96
C GLU A 129 0.71 4.31 -29.67
N ASP A 130 1.58 4.27 -30.67
CA ASP A 130 2.92 3.75 -30.49
C ASP A 130 3.68 4.58 -29.45
N ALA A 131 4.33 3.90 -28.54
CA ALA A 131 5.14 4.58 -27.54
C ALA A 131 6.29 5.33 -28.20
N VAL A 132 6.46 6.59 -27.85
CA VAL A 132 7.64 7.37 -28.25
C VAL A 132 8.88 6.74 -27.60
N ARG A 133 9.62 5.99 -28.36
CA ARG A 133 10.83 5.32 -27.90
C ARG A 133 12.02 5.73 -28.76
N PHE A 134 13.09 6.09 -28.10
CA PHE A 134 14.37 6.31 -28.78
C PHE A 134 15.12 4.99 -28.82
N SER A 135 15.67 4.68 -29.99
CA SER A 135 16.63 3.60 -30.09
C SER A 135 17.87 3.97 -29.27
N LYS A 136 18.16 3.16 -28.25
CA LYS A 136 19.34 3.33 -27.42
C LYS A 136 20.11 2.03 -27.33
N GLN A 137 21.38 2.10 -27.64
CA GLN A 137 22.28 0.96 -27.42
C GLN A 137 22.49 0.80 -25.90
N ILE A 138 21.98 -0.30 -25.33
CA ILE A 138 22.01 -0.54 -23.89
C ILE A 138 23.38 -1.04 -23.43
N ALA A 139 24.05 -1.85 -24.27
CA ALA A 139 25.37 -2.43 -23.99
C ALA A 139 26.33 -2.13 -25.17
N PRO A 140 26.87 -0.93 -25.27
CA PRO A 140 27.91 -0.64 -26.27
C PRO A 140 29.21 -1.34 -25.87
N ASP A 141 29.96 -1.80 -26.87
CA ASP A 141 31.26 -2.44 -26.63
C ASP A 141 32.28 -1.50 -25.94
N ARG A 142 32.11 -0.21 -26.15
CA ARG A 142 32.93 0.85 -25.52
C ARG A 142 32.06 2.01 -25.10
N PHE A 143 32.38 2.62 -23.98
CA PHE A 143 31.75 3.83 -23.50
C PHE A 143 32.73 4.66 -22.65
N ASP A 144 32.52 5.95 -22.58
CA ASP A 144 33.30 6.85 -21.76
C ASP A 144 32.84 6.79 -20.30
N VAL A 145 33.80 6.66 -19.40
CA VAL A 145 33.52 6.75 -17.96
C VAL A 145 33.28 8.20 -17.60
N LYS A 146 32.04 8.52 -17.21
CA LYS A 146 31.63 9.89 -16.90
C LYS A 146 31.90 10.30 -15.45
N MET A 147 32.18 9.34 -14.58
CA MET A 147 32.40 9.60 -13.16
C MET A 147 33.60 8.80 -12.66
N ILE A 148 34.61 9.51 -12.22
CA ILE A 148 35.77 8.98 -11.51
C ILE A 148 35.63 9.38 -10.04
N ARG A 149 35.89 8.47 -9.14
CA ARG A 149 35.79 8.68 -7.69
C ARG A 149 37.14 8.45 -7.02
N PHE A 150 37.32 9.10 -5.88
CA PHE A 150 38.44 8.88 -4.96
C PHE A 150 39.82 8.92 -5.65
N ALA A 151 40.03 9.92 -6.49
CA ALA A 151 41.31 10.10 -7.17
C ALA A 151 42.37 10.62 -6.17
N HIS A 152 43.49 9.90 -6.06
CA HIS A 152 44.62 10.26 -5.22
C HIS A 152 45.92 10.16 -6.01
N ALA A 153 46.75 11.21 -5.90
CA ALA A 153 48.08 11.21 -6.48
C ALA A 153 49.07 10.47 -5.59
N SER A 154 50.05 9.82 -6.23
CA SER A 154 51.22 9.29 -5.51
C SER A 154 52.07 10.42 -4.89
N PRO A 155 52.82 10.16 -3.85
CA PRO A 155 53.68 11.20 -3.20
C PRO A 155 54.67 11.86 -4.16
N ASP A 156 55.11 11.15 -5.19
CA ASP A 156 56.04 11.64 -6.22
C ASP A 156 55.30 12.34 -7.40
N GLY A 157 53.95 12.38 -7.34
CA GLY A 157 53.14 13.04 -8.36
C GLY A 157 53.11 12.32 -9.74
N ARG A 158 53.71 11.15 -9.84
CA ARG A 158 53.86 10.47 -11.12
C ARG A 158 52.70 9.52 -11.45
N ARG A 159 51.89 9.15 -10.46
CA ARG A 159 50.76 8.23 -10.63
C ARG A 159 49.51 8.73 -9.96
N VAL A 160 48.37 8.34 -10.48
CA VAL A 160 47.08 8.60 -9.89
C VAL A 160 46.35 7.27 -9.76
N VAL A 161 45.84 6.99 -8.56
CA VAL A 161 44.90 5.89 -8.30
C VAL A 161 43.51 6.47 -8.23
N TYR A 162 42.55 5.82 -8.89
CA TYR A 162 41.16 6.24 -8.86
C TYR A 162 40.23 5.04 -8.97
N GLU A 163 39.00 5.20 -8.52
CA GLU A 163 37.93 4.24 -8.69
C GLU A 163 37.06 4.59 -9.89
N ALA A 164 36.79 3.61 -10.73
CA ALA A 164 35.81 3.69 -11.79
C ALA A 164 35.17 2.33 -12.04
N LEU A 165 33.86 2.29 -12.18
CA LEU A 165 33.09 1.07 -12.49
C LEU A 165 33.33 -0.08 -11.50
N GLY A 166 33.54 0.22 -10.23
CA GLY A 166 33.78 -0.78 -9.19
C GLY A 166 35.21 -1.37 -9.20
N HIS A 167 36.11 -0.79 -9.97
CA HIS A 167 37.50 -1.19 -10.02
C HIS A 167 38.44 -0.06 -9.66
N LEU A 168 39.60 -0.40 -9.09
CA LEU A 168 40.71 0.51 -8.90
C LEU A 168 41.58 0.56 -10.15
N TRP A 169 41.90 1.77 -10.59
CA TRP A 169 42.74 2.03 -11.74
C TRP A 169 43.96 2.85 -11.34
N ILE A 170 45.06 2.58 -12.00
CA ILE A 170 46.29 3.35 -11.86
C ILE A 170 46.67 3.90 -13.24
N LYS A 171 46.94 5.20 -13.27
CA LYS A 171 47.42 5.87 -14.46
C LYS A 171 48.73 6.57 -14.15
#